data_ba786506b798ae78f6380b1b59d3e8fd
#
_entry.id   ba786506b798ae78f6380b1b59d3e8fd
#
_cell.length_a   1.000
_cell.length_b   1.000
_cell.length_c   1.000
_cell.angle_alpha   90.00
_cell.angle_beta   90.00
_cell.angle_gamma   90.00
#
_symmetry.space_group_name_H-M   'P 1'
#
loop_
_entity.id
_entity.type
_entity.pdbx_description
1 polymer ?
#
loop_
_entity_poly.entity_id
_entity_poly.type
_entity_poly.pdbx_seq_one_letter_code
_entity_poly.pdbx_strand_id
1 'polypeptide(L)'
;MRDERLNRMWQGKKVRFLRPEMDMGGGGRNRGGGGRDDDDNDEDEESRDWFNIFTLHQNRDLGRGSKNCVHESMIPEWMDLVVWGHEHECNITPAESLVGTFRVTQPGSSVATSLTAGEARRKQVGILDIRGQQFRLNPVPLSSVRAFAVGDVNLGDIARSQGGVLDVEDPKVEEKMGDVLAGEVEALVSVYRMIYGVCFFFDFCW
;
A
#
# COMPACT_ATOMS: atom_id res chain seq x y z
N MET A 1 17.44 -1.75 9.14
CA MET A 1 18.63 -0.99 8.61
C MET A 1 18.15 0.41 8.34
N ARG A 2 18.94 1.49 8.57
CA ARG A 2 18.49 2.86 8.26
C ARG A 2 18.50 3.04 6.73
N ASP A 3 17.45 3.68 6.20
CA ASP A 3 17.25 3.87 4.75
C ASP A 3 18.46 4.50 4.04
N GLU A 4 19.04 5.51 4.64
CA GLU A 4 20.25 6.16 4.13
C GLU A 4 21.43 5.21 3.93
N ARG A 5 21.59 4.22 4.83
CA ARG A 5 22.64 3.21 4.72
C ARG A 5 22.35 2.24 3.58
N LEU A 6 21.09 1.80 3.46
CA LEU A 6 20.66 0.91 2.39
C LEU A 6 20.82 1.59 1.03
N ASN A 7 20.39 2.85 0.92
CA ASN A 7 20.54 3.64 -0.30
C ASN A 7 22.01 3.78 -0.72
N ARG A 8 22.91 4.11 0.23
CA ARG A 8 24.37 4.16 -0.05
C ARG A 8 24.93 2.81 -0.50
N MET A 9 24.48 1.71 0.12
CA MET A 9 24.91 0.37 -0.29
C MET A 9 24.43 0.04 -1.70
N TRP A 10 23.21 0.45 -2.04
CA TRP A 10 22.63 0.23 -3.35
C TRP A 10 23.38 1.02 -4.43
N GLN A 11 23.56 2.33 -4.21
CA GLN A 11 24.35 3.19 -5.11
C GLN A 11 25.79 2.68 -5.26
N GLY A 12 26.38 2.16 -4.19
CA GLY A 12 27.70 1.53 -4.22
C GLY A 12 27.73 0.12 -4.82
N LYS A 13 26.64 -0.37 -5.42
CA LYS A 13 26.52 -1.73 -6.00
C LYS A 13 26.87 -2.86 -5.02
N LYS A 14 26.65 -2.63 -3.71
CA LYS A 14 26.92 -3.61 -2.64
C LYS A 14 25.73 -4.49 -2.32
N VAL A 15 24.55 -4.19 -2.90
CA VAL A 15 23.34 -5.01 -2.81
C VAL A 15 23.28 -5.89 -4.05
N ARG A 16 23.11 -7.19 -3.85
CA ARG A 16 22.94 -8.16 -4.94
C ARG A 16 21.67 -8.93 -4.71
N PHE A 17 20.87 -9.03 -5.75
CA PHE A 17 19.73 -9.95 -5.82
C PHE A 17 20.20 -11.24 -6.45
N LEU A 18 20.00 -12.34 -5.75
CA LEU A 18 20.32 -13.67 -6.27
C LEU A 18 19.02 -14.29 -6.77
N ARG A 19 18.94 -14.52 -8.06
CA ARG A 19 17.86 -15.33 -8.65
C ARG A 19 18.31 -16.79 -8.52
N PRO A 20 17.45 -17.71 -8.01
CA PRO A 20 17.74 -19.13 -8.04
C PRO A 20 18.02 -19.55 -9.48
N GLU A 21 19.14 -20.24 -9.71
CA GLU A 21 19.36 -20.88 -11.01
C GLU A 21 18.31 -21.98 -11.15
N MET A 22 17.59 -21.98 -12.26
CA MET A 22 16.77 -23.12 -12.60
C MET A 22 17.76 -24.28 -12.86
N ASP A 23 17.65 -25.31 -12.07
CA ASP A 23 18.31 -26.58 -12.38
C ASP A 23 17.60 -27.15 -13.63
N MET A 24 18.01 -26.65 -14.80
CA MET A 24 17.68 -27.23 -16.07
C MET A 24 18.34 -28.60 -16.02
N GLY A 25 17.63 -29.59 -15.49
CA GLY A 25 18.11 -30.97 -15.30
C GLY A 25 18.81 -31.59 -16.51
N GLY A 26 19.95 -31.01 -16.82
CA GLY A 26 20.93 -31.52 -17.77
C GLY A 26 21.77 -32.63 -17.14
N GLY A 27 21.10 -33.65 -16.62
CA GLY A 27 21.75 -34.90 -16.26
C GLY A 27 22.16 -35.62 -17.53
N GLY A 28 23.30 -35.24 -18.10
CA GLY A 28 24.01 -36.04 -19.09
C GLY A 28 24.34 -37.41 -18.52
N ARG A 29 23.36 -38.32 -18.47
CA ARG A 29 23.62 -39.76 -18.40
C ARG A 29 23.81 -40.29 -19.80
N ASN A 30 25.09 -40.32 -20.17
CA ASN A 30 25.57 -41.15 -21.25
C ASN A 30 25.20 -42.62 -20.95
N ARG A 31 24.10 -43.10 -21.54
CA ARG A 31 23.79 -44.52 -21.63
C ARG A 31 23.56 -44.86 -23.12
N GLY A 32 24.58 -45.45 -23.66
CA GLY A 32 24.47 -46.14 -24.93
C GLY A 32 23.48 -47.30 -24.86
N GLY A 33 22.79 -47.55 -25.98
CA GLY A 33 22.23 -48.85 -26.34
C GLY A 33 20.72 -49.00 -26.25
N GLY A 34 20.04 -48.87 -27.39
CA GLY A 34 19.07 -49.84 -27.89
C GLY A 34 17.71 -49.91 -27.21
N GLY A 35 16.67 -49.57 -27.94
CA GLY A 35 15.28 -49.95 -27.65
C GLY A 35 14.29 -48.89 -28.15
N ARG A 36 13.65 -49.21 -29.26
CA ARG A 36 12.44 -48.55 -29.74
C ARG A 36 11.33 -48.87 -28.75
N ASP A 37 10.59 -47.90 -28.32
CA ASP A 37 9.16 -48.01 -28.09
C ASP A 37 8.62 -46.57 -28.12
N ASP A 38 7.74 -46.38 -29.09
CA ASP A 38 6.94 -45.18 -29.31
C ASP A 38 5.89 -45.13 -28.21
N ASP A 39 5.99 -44.15 -27.31
CA ASP A 39 4.87 -43.61 -26.54
C ASP A 39 5.10 -42.11 -26.40
N ASP A 40 4.48 -41.37 -27.34
CA ASP A 40 4.30 -39.93 -27.31
C ASP A 40 3.41 -39.58 -26.13
N ASN A 41 4.00 -39.47 -24.95
CA ASN A 41 3.47 -38.64 -23.86
C ASN A 41 4.34 -37.38 -23.81
N ASP A 42 4.05 -36.46 -24.72
CA ASP A 42 4.34 -35.05 -24.54
C ASP A 42 3.54 -34.55 -23.31
N GLU A 43 3.93 -34.97 -22.11
CA GLU A 43 3.63 -34.23 -20.91
C GLU A 43 4.42 -32.93 -21.05
N ASP A 44 3.70 -31.87 -21.40
CA ASP A 44 4.17 -30.49 -21.38
C ASP A 44 5.03 -30.31 -20.12
N GLU A 45 6.36 -30.30 -20.27
CA GLU A 45 7.26 -29.79 -19.25
C GLU A 45 6.90 -28.32 -19.09
N GLU A 46 5.86 -28.06 -18.26
CA GLU A 46 5.48 -26.74 -17.80
C GLU A 46 6.76 -26.10 -17.25
N SER A 47 7.36 -25.23 -18.03
CA SER A 47 8.54 -24.48 -17.61
C SER A 47 8.19 -23.87 -16.25
N ARG A 48 8.84 -24.35 -15.21
CA ARG A 48 8.59 -23.91 -13.83
C ARG A 48 9.15 -22.52 -13.67
N ASP A 49 8.45 -21.55 -14.23
CA ASP A 49 8.75 -20.14 -14.01
C ASP A 49 8.37 -19.77 -12.58
N TRP A 50 9.36 -19.29 -11.84
CA TRP A 50 9.16 -18.82 -10.48
C TRP A 50 8.33 -17.53 -10.50
N PHE A 51 7.32 -17.45 -9.62
CA PHE A 51 6.70 -16.20 -9.28
C PHE A 51 7.52 -15.54 -8.18
N ASN A 52 8.13 -14.39 -8.50
CA ASN A 52 9.14 -13.74 -7.66
C ASN A 52 8.49 -12.64 -6.83
N ILE A 53 8.47 -12.81 -5.52
CA ILE A 53 7.95 -11.81 -4.57
C ILE A 53 9.10 -11.17 -3.84
N PHE A 54 9.16 -9.84 -3.86
CA PHE A 54 10.08 -9.06 -3.04
C PHE A 54 9.32 -8.32 -1.94
N THR A 55 9.72 -8.54 -0.69
CA THR A 55 9.16 -7.84 0.46
C THR A 55 10.20 -6.93 1.07
N LEU A 56 9.84 -5.66 1.31
CA LEU A 56 10.74 -4.70 1.96
C LEU A 56 9.97 -3.84 2.96
N HIS A 57 10.70 -3.33 3.96
CA HIS A 57 10.16 -2.43 4.97
C HIS A 57 11.06 -1.20 5.06
N GLN A 58 10.81 -0.22 4.18
CA GLN A 58 11.63 0.98 4.01
C GLN A 58 10.74 2.13 3.53
N ASN A 59 11.18 3.38 3.77
CA ASN A 59 10.51 4.55 3.19
C ASN A 59 10.44 4.42 1.67
N ARG A 60 9.25 4.67 1.13
CA ARG A 60 9.00 4.76 -0.30
C ARG A 60 9.24 6.19 -0.77
N ASP A 61 9.74 6.36 -2.00
CA ASP A 61 9.83 7.69 -2.61
C ASP A 61 8.42 8.19 -2.96
N LEU A 62 7.92 9.09 -2.11
CA LEU A 62 6.65 9.78 -2.28
C LEU A 62 6.86 11.28 -2.55
N GLY A 63 8.02 11.65 -3.14
CA GLY A 63 8.38 13.05 -3.41
C GLY A 63 8.91 13.82 -2.20
N ARG A 64 9.19 13.14 -1.07
CA ARG A 64 9.71 13.77 0.16
C ARG A 64 11.24 13.92 0.20
N GLY A 65 11.93 13.58 -0.89
CA GLY A 65 13.39 13.68 -1.02
C GLY A 65 14.09 12.33 -1.11
N SER A 66 14.98 12.23 -2.08
CA SER A 66 15.58 10.98 -2.56
C SER A 66 16.59 10.31 -1.62
N LYS A 67 17.05 10.98 -0.54
CA LYS A 67 18.17 10.47 0.27
C LYS A 67 17.76 9.39 1.28
N ASN A 68 16.52 9.42 1.75
CA ASN A 68 16.04 8.58 2.86
C ASN A 68 14.94 7.60 2.45
N CYS A 69 14.92 7.18 1.20
CA CYS A 69 13.94 6.24 0.67
C CYS A 69 14.58 5.24 -0.29
N VAL A 70 13.88 4.18 -0.56
CA VAL A 70 14.21 3.22 -1.63
C VAL A 70 13.41 3.60 -2.86
N HIS A 71 14.07 3.64 -4.01
CA HIS A 71 13.42 3.91 -5.30
C HIS A 71 13.03 2.59 -5.98
N GLU A 72 11.91 2.57 -6.67
CA GLU A 72 11.48 1.39 -7.44
C GLU A 72 12.51 0.98 -8.49
N SER A 73 13.27 1.93 -9.05
CA SER A 73 14.37 1.67 -9.99
C SER A 73 15.55 0.87 -9.42
N MET A 74 15.57 0.69 -8.11
CA MET A 74 16.57 -0.15 -7.44
C MET A 74 16.14 -1.62 -7.39
N ILE A 75 14.89 -1.93 -7.71
CA ILE A 75 14.32 -3.27 -7.67
C ILE A 75 14.55 -3.94 -9.02
N PRO A 76 15.01 -5.20 -9.06
CA PRO A 76 15.23 -5.91 -10.31
C PRO A 76 13.94 -6.10 -11.13
N GLU A 77 14.05 -5.96 -12.44
CA GLU A 77 12.92 -6.10 -13.37
C GLU A 77 12.30 -7.52 -13.39
N TRP A 78 13.08 -8.54 -13.00
CA TRP A 78 12.60 -9.92 -12.95
C TRP A 78 11.72 -10.26 -11.73
N MET A 79 11.36 -9.27 -10.92
CA MET A 79 10.34 -9.41 -9.87
C MET A 79 8.94 -9.34 -10.49
N ASP A 80 7.99 -10.08 -9.90
CA ASP A 80 6.59 -10.09 -10.33
C ASP A 80 5.74 -9.21 -9.41
N LEU A 81 5.98 -9.33 -8.08
CA LEU A 81 5.23 -8.58 -7.08
C LEU A 81 6.17 -8.02 -6.00
N VAL A 82 5.99 -6.75 -5.70
CA VAL A 82 6.68 -6.08 -4.58
C VAL A 82 5.66 -5.75 -3.48
N VAL A 83 5.91 -6.24 -2.26
CA VAL A 83 5.14 -5.91 -1.08
C VAL A 83 5.89 -4.87 -0.27
N TRP A 84 5.38 -3.65 -0.28
CA TRP A 84 6.01 -2.51 0.35
C TRP A 84 5.44 -2.24 1.74
N GLY A 85 6.22 -2.46 2.78
CA GLY A 85 5.93 -2.10 4.16
C GLY A 85 6.49 -0.73 4.53
N HIS A 86 6.39 -0.37 5.80
CA HIS A 86 6.80 0.90 6.43
C HIS A 86 5.80 2.03 6.25
N GLU A 87 5.29 2.25 5.05
CA GLU A 87 4.23 3.25 4.83
C GLU A 87 2.92 2.76 5.46
N HIS A 88 2.23 3.65 6.18
CA HIS A 88 1.05 3.28 6.97
C HIS A 88 -0.26 3.41 6.20
N GLU A 89 -0.25 4.15 5.11
CA GLU A 89 -1.40 4.31 4.23
C GLU A 89 -1.70 3.00 3.49
N CYS A 90 -2.98 2.61 3.48
CA CYS A 90 -3.44 1.38 2.83
C CYS A 90 -3.68 1.60 1.33
N ASN A 91 -2.71 1.21 0.51
CA ASN A 91 -2.78 1.16 -0.96
C ASN A 91 -2.58 -0.30 -1.40
N ILE A 92 -3.48 -1.18 -0.95
CA ILE A 92 -3.32 -2.63 -1.07
C ILE A 92 -3.52 -3.16 -2.50
N THR A 93 -4.30 -2.46 -3.33
CA THR A 93 -4.50 -2.86 -4.73
C THR A 93 -3.17 -2.77 -5.48
N PRO A 94 -2.69 -3.86 -6.10
CA PRO A 94 -1.43 -3.84 -6.81
C PRO A 94 -1.47 -2.85 -7.99
N ALA A 95 -0.52 -1.91 -8.00
CA ALA A 95 -0.32 -0.95 -9.08
C ALA A 95 0.90 -1.34 -9.92
N GLU A 96 0.88 -1.06 -11.21
CA GLU A 96 2.04 -1.24 -12.07
C GLU A 96 3.13 -0.25 -11.69
N SER A 97 4.38 -0.72 -11.66
CA SER A 97 5.54 0.16 -11.46
C SER A 97 5.71 1.08 -12.68
N LEU A 98 6.07 2.33 -12.43
CA LEU A 98 6.38 3.27 -13.52
C LEU A 98 7.77 3.06 -14.13
N VAL A 99 8.61 2.25 -13.49
CA VAL A 99 10.02 2.08 -13.84
C VAL A 99 10.44 0.63 -14.06
N GLY A 100 9.58 -0.33 -13.73
CA GLY A 100 9.82 -1.77 -13.87
C GLY A 100 8.61 -2.51 -14.39
N THR A 101 8.77 -3.81 -14.64
CA THR A 101 7.70 -4.70 -15.15
C THR A 101 6.86 -5.35 -14.04
N PHE A 102 7.20 -5.11 -12.78
CA PHE A 102 6.55 -5.66 -11.61
C PHE A 102 5.38 -4.80 -11.13
N ARG A 103 4.55 -5.38 -10.28
CA ARG A 103 3.50 -4.66 -9.57
C ARG A 103 3.89 -4.42 -8.11
N VAL A 104 3.41 -3.30 -7.56
CA VAL A 104 3.67 -2.90 -6.18
C VAL A 104 2.36 -2.89 -5.41
N THR A 105 2.31 -3.54 -4.25
CA THR A 105 1.24 -3.43 -3.27
C THR A 105 1.79 -2.84 -1.98
N GLN A 106 1.02 -1.96 -1.36
CA GLN A 106 1.34 -1.31 -0.07
C GLN A 106 0.18 -1.52 0.89
N PRO A 107 0.19 -2.62 1.66
CA PRO A 107 -0.94 -2.95 2.55
C PRO A 107 -1.16 -1.92 3.67
N GLY A 108 -0.13 -1.16 4.02
CA GLY A 108 -0.18 -0.22 5.13
C GLY A 108 -0.11 -0.91 6.50
N SER A 109 -0.42 -0.15 7.54
CA SER A 109 -0.52 -0.67 8.91
C SER A 109 -1.89 -1.30 9.17
N SER A 110 -1.94 -2.34 9.99
CA SER A 110 -3.20 -3.01 10.40
C SER A 110 -4.05 -2.18 11.36
N VAL A 111 -3.45 -1.14 11.97
CA VAL A 111 -4.13 -0.18 12.85
C VAL A 111 -3.68 1.23 12.49
N ALA A 112 -4.45 2.25 12.87
CA ALA A 112 -3.99 3.63 12.76
C ALA A 112 -2.91 3.89 13.81
N THR A 113 -1.78 4.43 13.37
CA THR A 113 -0.65 4.80 14.23
C THR A 113 -0.58 6.31 14.46
N SER A 114 -1.23 7.08 13.59
CA SER A 114 -1.41 8.52 13.70
C SER A 114 -2.76 8.95 13.12
N LEU A 115 -3.26 10.12 13.54
CA LEU A 115 -4.52 10.69 13.06
C LEU A 115 -4.27 11.59 11.83
N THR A 116 -3.76 10.97 10.75
CA THR A 116 -3.53 11.65 9.47
C THR A 116 -4.54 11.19 8.42
N ALA A 117 -4.82 12.03 7.43
CA ALA A 117 -5.77 11.73 6.36
C ALA A 117 -5.44 10.42 5.61
N GLY A 118 -4.14 10.14 5.38
CA GLY A 118 -3.70 8.89 4.75
C GLY A 118 -4.02 7.64 5.58
N GLU A 119 -3.97 7.74 6.92
CA GLU A 119 -4.30 6.63 7.81
C GLU A 119 -5.80 6.50 8.10
N ALA A 120 -6.62 7.51 7.75
CA ALA A 120 -8.07 7.42 7.85
C ALA A 120 -8.68 6.43 6.84
N ARG A 121 -7.93 6.02 5.83
CA ARG A 121 -8.37 4.98 4.88
C ARG A 121 -8.61 3.66 5.59
N ARG A 122 -9.63 2.92 5.10
CA ARG A 122 -9.98 1.61 5.65
C ARG A 122 -8.79 0.67 5.63
N LYS A 123 -8.43 0.15 6.80
CA LYS A 123 -7.34 -0.82 6.93
C LYS A 123 -7.77 -2.18 6.38
N GLN A 124 -6.86 -2.85 5.68
CA GLN A 124 -7.14 -4.10 5.00
C GLN A 124 -5.94 -5.04 5.10
N VAL A 125 -6.21 -6.33 4.96
CA VAL A 125 -5.21 -7.36 4.70
C VAL A 125 -5.47 -7.96 3.33
N GLY A 126 -4.47 -8.55 2.69
CA GLY A 126 -4.61 -9.17 1.37
C GLY A 126 -4.48 -10.68 1.44
N ILE A 127 -5.35 -11.39 0.72
CA ILE A 127 -5.18 -12.81 0.42
C ILE A 127 -4.60 -12.88 -1.00
N LEU A 128 -3.40 -13.42 -1.10
CA LEU A 128 -2.67 -13.55 -2.36
C LEU A 128 -2.80 -14.97 -2.89
N ASP A 129 -3.45 -15.11 -4.04
CA ASP A 129 -3.57 -16.36 -4.79
C ASP A 129 -2.59 -16.30 -5.96
N ILE A 130 -1.77 -17.35 -6.14
CA ILE A 130 -0.78 -17.46 -7.22
C ILE A 130 -1.00 -18.76 -7.98
N ARG A 131 -1.00 -18.66 -9.31
CA ARG A 131 -1.05 -19.81 -10.22
C ARG A 131 -0.10 -19.56 -11.40
N GLY A 132 1.03 -20.28 -11.43
CA GLY A 132 2.10 -20.02 -12.39
C GLY A 132 2.57 -18.56 -12.29
N GLN A 133 2.54 -17.85 -13.40
CA GLN A 133 2.90 -16.42 -13.48
C GLN A 133 1.73 -15.45 -13.17
N GLN A 134 0.54 -15.98 -12.96
CA GLN A 134 -0.64 -15.17 -12.66
C GLN A 134 -0.85 -15.05 -11.16
N PHE A 135 -1.30 -13.91 -10.72
CA PHE A 135 -1.69 -13.71 -9.33
C PHE A 135 -2.96 -12.87 -9.21
N ARG A 136 -3.62 -13.03 -8.07
CA ARG A 136 -4.74 -12.20 -7.65
C ARG A 136 -4.57 -11.86 -6.18
N LEU A 137 -4.66 -10.58 -5.85
CA LEU A 137 -4.68 -10.09 -4.49
C LEU A 137 -6.12 -9.68 -4.15
N ASN A 138 -6.71 -10.37 -3.16
CA ASN A 138 -8.08 -10.12 -2.68
C ASN A 138 -8.00 -9.31 -1.39
N PRO A 139 -8.37 -8.01 -1.38
CA PRO A 139 -8.38 -7.19 -0.18
C PRO A 139 -9.50 -7.61 0.76
N VAL A 140 -9.17 -7.80 2.03
CA VAL A 140 -10.13 -8.11 3.11
C VAL A 140 -10.12 -6.97 4.13
N PRO A 141 -11.23 -6.23 4.25
CA PRO A 141 -11.31 -5.12 5.20
C PRO A 141 -11.25 -5.61 6.65
N LEU A 142 -10.51 -4.88 7.48
CA LEU A 142 -10.45 -5.13 8.92
C LEU A 142 -11.62 -4.44 9.62
N SER A 143 -12.48 -5.21 10.29
CA SER A 143 -13.68 -4.71 10.96
C SER A 143 -13.43 -4.24 12.40
N SER A 144 -12.37 -4.74 13.03
CA SER A 144 -12.04 -4.43 14.43
C SER A 144 -11.18 -3.18 14.62
N VAL A 145 -10.78 -2.52 13.52
CA VAL A 145 -9.97 -1.30 13.58
C VAL A 145 -10.84 -0.10 13.87
N ARG A 146 -10.44 0.70 14.87
CA ARG A 146 -11.12 1.95 15.19
C ARG A 146 -11.02 2.91 13.99
N ALA A 147 -12.15 3.27 13.47
CA ALA A 147 -12.26 4.22 12.39
C ALA A 147 -12.16 5.68 12.89
N PHE A 148 -11.62 6.56 12.07
CA PHE A 148 -11.61 8.01 12.29
C PHE A 148 -11.70 8.74 10.95
N ALA A 149 -12.14 10.00 10.99
CA ALA A 149 -12.17 10.89 9.85
C ALA A 149 -11.32 12.13 10.13
N VAL A 150 -10.78 12.73 9.09
CA VAL A 150 -10.01 13.98 9.15
C VAL A 150 -10.64 14.95 8.17
N GLY A 151 -10.89 16.18 8.63
CA GLY A 151 -11.36 17.28 7.80
C GLY A 151 -10.54 18.52 8.07
N ASP A 152 -10.27 19.29 7.02
CA ASP A 152 -9.64 20.59 7.11
C ASP A 152 -10.70 21.69 6.92
N VAL A 153 -10.78 22.61 7.87
CA VAL A 153 -11.73 23.72 7.84
C VAL A 153 -10.97 25.03 7.71
N ASN A 154 -11.17 25.74 6.60
CA ASN A 154 -10.63 27.06 6.39
C ASN A 154 -11.66 28.11 6.82
N LEU A 155 -11.51 28.66 8.01
CA LEU A 155 -12.43 29.67 8.57
C LEU A 155 -12.50 30.94 7.70
N GLY A 156 -11.41 31.30 6.99
CA GLY A 156 -11.41 32.43 6.08
C GLY A 156 -12.29 32.21 4.84
N ASP A 157 -12.39 30.99 4.33
CA ASP A 157 -13.29 30.64 3.24
C ASP A 157 -14.76 30.66 3.69
N ILE A 158 -15.01 30.19 4.91
CA ILE A 158 -16.35 30.23 5.51
C ILE A 158 -16.79 31.69 5.72
N ALA A 159 -15.92 32.53 6.27
CA ALA A 159 -16.21 33.95 6.46
C ALA A 159 -16.56 34.65 5.14
N ARG A 160 -15.88 34.30 4.04
CA ARG A 160 -16.16 34.84 2.71
C ARG A 160 -17.44 34.32 2.10
N SER A 161 -17.72 33.03 2.25
CA SER A 161 -18.87 32.37 1.61
C SER A 161 -20.20 32.69 2.29
N GLN A 162 -20.19 32.93 3.58
CA GLN A 162 -21.40 33.18 4.41
C GLN A 162 -21.67 34.67 4.69
N GLY A 163 -21.09 35.58 3.92
CA GLY A 163 -21.42 37.01 4.00
C GLY A 163 -21.08 37.69 5.32
N GLY A 164 -19.96 37.30 5.94
CA GLY A 164 -19.47 37.95 7.18
C GLY A 164 -19.96 37.33 8.47
N VAL A 165 -20.43 36.09 8.46
CA VAL A 165 -20.83 35.35 9.69
C VAL A 165 -19.69 35.26 10.72
N LEU A 166 -18.44 35.22 10.26
CA LEU A 166 -17.25 35.21 11.11
C LEU A 166 -16.51 36.56 11.01
N ASP A 167 -17.10 37.61 11.56
CA ASP A 167 -16.42 38.88 11.74
C ASP A 167 -15.58 38.81 13.02
N VAL A 168 -14.28 39.09 12.90
CA VAL A 168 -13.34 39.06 14.02
C VAL A 168 -13.68 40.10 15.11
N GLU A 169 -14.36 41.20 14.73
CA GLU A 169 -14.79 42.25 15.64
C GLU A 169 -16.13 41.94 16.34
N ASP A 170 -16.81 40.85 15.94
CA ASP A 170 -18.07 40.43 16.58
C ASP A 170 -17.79 39.86 17.98
N PRO A 171 -18.39 40.43 19.08
CA PRO A 171 -18.22 39.90 20.43
C PRO A 171 -18.61 38.40 20.57
N LYS A 172 -19.39 37.86 19.63
CA LYS A 172 -19.85 36.46 19.60
C LYS A 172 -19.14 35.61 18.57
N VAL A 173 -17.99 36.02 18.05
CA VAL A 173 -17.26 35.32 17.01
C VAL A 173 -16.87 33.91 17.46
N GLU A 174 -16.51 33.71 18.72
CA GLU A 174 -16.14 32.38 19.25
C GLU A 174 -17.36 31.43 19.28
N GLU A 175 -18.54 31.90 19.68
CA GLU A 175 -19.77 31.12 19.66
C GLU A 175 -20.14 30.70 18.25
N LYS A 176 -20.13 31.64 17.31
CA LYS A 176 -20.40 31.38 15.87
C LYS A 176 -19.40 30.44 15.25
N MET A 177 -18.13 30.54 15.62
CA MET A 177 -17.07 29.63 15.16
C MET A 177 -17.28 28.23 15.72
N GLY A 178 -17.72 28.10 16.97
CA GLY A 178 -18.12 26.82 17.56
C GLY A 178 -19.27 26.14 16.81
N ASP A 179 -20.30 26.90 16.46
CA ASP A 179 -21.45 26.38 15.70
C ASP A 179 -21.03 25.88 14.31
N VAL A 180 -20.17 26.64 13.61
CA VAL A 180 -19.65 26.25 12.30
C VAL A 180 -18.85 24.95 12.40
N LEU A 181 -17.92 24.85 13.36
CA LEU A 181 -17.12 23.66 13.56
C LEU A 181 -17.96 22.46 13.98
N ALA A 182 -19.00 22.66 14.79
CA ALA A 182 -19.94 21.58 15.15
C ALA A 182 -20.66 21.05 13.90
N GLY A 183 -21.12 21.93 13.01
CA GLY A 183 -21.75 21.54 11.75
C GLY A 183 -20.79 20.74 10.83
N GLU A 184 -19.54 21.15 10.73
CA GLU A 184 -18.53 20.41 9.93
C GLU A 184 -18.25 19.01 10.53
N VAL A 185 -18.18 18.91 11.86
CA VAL A 185 -18.02 17.60 12.54
C VAL A 185 -19.22 16.70 12.28
N GLU A 186 -20.45 17.22 12.36
CA GLU A 186 -21.67 16.46 12.06
C GLU A 186 -21.72 15.99 10.61
N ALA A 187 -21.29 16.82 9.67
CA ALA A 187 -21.20 16.47 8.26
C ALA A 187 -20.18 15.32 8.04
N LEU A 188 -18.99 15.43 8.61
CA LEU A 188 -17.97 14.37 8.57
C LEU A 188 -18.48 13.04 9.15
N VAL A 189 -19.12 13.09 10.31
CA VAL A 189 -19.70 11.89 10.95
C VAL A 189 -20.77 11.25 10.09
N SER A 190 -21.63 12.06 9.45
CA SER A 190 -22.69 11.57 8.59
C SER A 190 -22.16 10.86 7.34
N VAL A 191 -21.17 11.46 6.67
CA VAL A 191 -20.47 10.86 5.52
C VAL A 191 -19.79 9.56 5.93
N TYR A 192 -19.13 9.56 7.08
CA TYR A 192 -18.43 8.39 7.57
C TYR A 192 -19.37 7.22 7.90
N ARG A 193 -20.51 7.51 8.53
CA ARG A 193 -21.58 6.51 8.79
C ARG A 193 -22.12 5.89 7.50
N MET A 194 -22.30 6.71 6.46
CA MET A 194 -22.78 6.24 5.17
C MET A 194 -21.78 5.28 4.49
N ILE A 195 -20.48 5.61 4.54
CA ILE A 195 -19.42 4.85 3.87
C ILE A 195 -19.08 3.54 4.61
N TYR A 196 -19.06 3.55 5.93
CA TYR A 196 -18.53 2.45 6.74
C TYR A 196 -19.60 1.69 7.54
N GLY A 197 -20.86 2.16 7.54
CA GLY A 197 -21.96 1.50 8.24
C GLY A 197 -21.77 1.45 9.78
N VAL A 198 -20.97 2.35 10.36
CA VAL A 198 -20.62 2.36 11.78
C VAL A 198 -21.56 3.28 12.53
N CYS A 199 -22.25 2.78 13.57
CA CYS A 199 -22.94 3.62 14.53
C CYS A 199 -21.95 4.11 15.58
N PHE A 200 -21.69 5.41 15.63
CA PHE A 200 -20.97 6.04 16.75
C PHE A 200 -21.98 6.43 17.83
N PHE A 201 -21.78 5.89 19.03
CA PHE A 201 -22.39 6.45 20.22
C PHE A 201 -21.45 7.53 20.76
N PHE A 202 -21.88 8.79 20.69
CA PHE A 202 -21.22 9.87 21.43
C PHE A 202 -21.85 9.91 22.81
N ASP A 203 -21.16 9.42 23.83
CA ASP A 203 -21.40 9.84 25.19
C ASP A 203 -20.72 11.19 25.38
N PHE A 204 -21.48 12.25 25.29
CA PHE A 204 -21.05 13.56 25.81
C PHE A 204 -21.16 13.48 27.32
N CYS A 205 -20.09 13.11 28.00
CA CYS A 205 -19.92 13.43 29.40
C CYS A 205 -19.58 14.93 29.51
N TRP A 206 -20.50 15.67 30.10
CA TRP A 206 -20.30 17.06 30.56
C TRP A 206 -19.32 17.11 31.75
#